data_0f703658e50cac50133d562ff6df3fa6
#
_entry.id   0f703658e50cac50133d562ff6df3fa6
#
_cell.length_a   1.000
_cell.length_b   1.000
_cell.length_c   1.000
_cell.angle_alpha   90.00
_cell.angle_beta   90.00
_cell.angle_gamma   90.00
#
_symmetry.space_group_name_H-M   'P 1'
#
loop_
_entity.id
_entity.type
_entity.pdbx_description
1 polymer ?
#
loop_
_entity_poly.entity_id
_entity_poly.type
_entity_poly.pdbx_seq_one_letter_code
_entity_poly.pdbx_strand_id
1 'polypeptide(L)'
;GLYYRLSQEDERQGESVSIEHQRTILRKYAEEHGFEIHDEYIDDGVSGTTFDRPDVQRLLDDAKTGIINTIIVKDLSRFGRNYIEVGQYVDYVFPAFGIRFIAIQDNVDTENRDSGAMEMMPIMNVFNEWHAANTSKKIRAVKRSNALAGIYSAAKVVYGYLKGTDKKHTPVIDEEVAPNVVRIFEMYASGLSAKKISEILNEEGIMCPRRYAFEKFGHELRAGEHHIWCLSTINTMLRNIIYLGHMPQLMSSSVSYKNHKRYKKDKSEWVIVYNTHEPIISQELWDRVEARRSSLAQGRKRLKTGFTHPLSGFLICADCGCKMKQNTSVHGNKRFYSFNCG
;
A
#
# COMPACT_ATOMS: atom_id res chain seq x y z
N GLY A 1 -21.00 18.81 -18.30
CA GLY A 1 -20.61 18.08 -17.07
C GLY A 1 -19.63 18.91 -16.26
N LEU A 2 -19.87 19.03 -14.98
CA LEU A 2 -18.94 19.66 -14.04
C LEU A 2 -18.20 18.55 -13.27
N TYR A 3 -16.87 18.56 -13.27
CA TYR A 3 -16.09 17.53 -12.61
C TYR A 3 -15.25 18.08 -11.44
N TYR A 4 -15.32 17.38 -10.32
CA TYR A 4 -14.67 17.72 -9.06
C TYR A 4 -13.81 16.57 -8.56
N ARG A 5 -12.65 16.86 -7.98
CA ARG A 5 -11.82 15.86 -7.33
C ARG A 5 -11.08 16.42 -6.12
N LEU A 6 -11.11 15.65 -5.04
CA LEU A 6 -10.27 15.89 -3.87
C LEU A 6 -9.52 14.59 -3.55
N SER A 7 -8.22 14.66 -3.26
CA SER A 7 -7.44 13.52 -2.79
C SER A 7 -6.99 13.74 -1.35
N GLN A 8 -6.76 12.66 -0.60
CA GLN A 8 -6.22 12.73 0.76
C GLN A 8 -4.86 13.45 0.84
N GLU A 9 -4.14 13.53 -0.28
CA GLU A 9 -2.88 14.27 -0.37
C GLU A 9 -3.12 15.78 -0.47
N ASP A 10 -4.20 16.21 -1.12
CA ASP A 10 -4.57 17.62 -1.25
C ASP A 10 -4.97 18.22 0.11
N GLU A 11 -5.64 17.43 0.99
CA GLU A 11 -5.98 17.84 2.36
C GLU A 11 -4.74 18.13 3.22
N ARG A 12 -3.65 17.37 3.02
CA ARG A 12 -2.43 17.49 3.82
C ARG A 12 -1.51 18.63 3.41
N GLN A 13 -1.69 19.21 2.22
CA GLN A 13 -0.82 20.27 1.69
C GLN A 13 -1.32 21.69 1.99
N GLY A 14 -2.41 21.84 2.75
CA GLY A 14 -2.96 23.15 3.10
C GLY A 14 -3.66 23.89 1.94
N GLU A 15 -3.70 23.30 0.75
CA GLU A 15 -4.45 23.79 -0.43
C GLU A 15 -5.81 23.10 -0.56
N SER A 16 -6.43 22.78 0.56
CA SER A 16 -7.73 22.13 0.61
C SER A 16 -8.83 23.08 0.19
N VAL A 17 -8.95 23.26 -1.11
CA VAL A 17 -10.17 23.81 -1.71
C VAL A 17 -11.19 22.67 -1.63
N SER A 18 -12.10 22.74 -0.68
CA SER A 18 -13.14 21.73 -0.51
C SER A 18 -13.93 21.52 -1.81
N ILE A 19 -14.54 20.36 -1.98
CA ILE A 19 -15.44 20.07 -3.13
C ILE A 19 -16.49 21.19 -3.28
N GLU A 20 -17.01 21.70 -2.17
CA GLU A 20 -17.98 22.81 -2.17
C GLU A 20 -17.42 24.12 -2.77
N HIS A 21 -16.17 24.43 -2.49
CA HIS A 21 -15.54 25.60 -3.10
C HIS A 21 -15.30 25.39 -4.60
N GLN A 22 -14.88 24.19 -5.01
CA GLN A 22 -14.79 23.86 -6.44
C GLN A 22 -16.18 23.99 -7.09
N ARG A 23 -17.23 23.46 -6.46
CA ARG A 23 -18.62 23.55 -6.93
C ARG A 23 -19.06 25.01 -7.13
N THR A 24 -18.78 25.89 -6.16
CA THR A 24 -19.10 27.30 -6.26
C THR A 24 -18.44 27.95 -7.48
N ILE A 25 -17.15 27.67 -7.70
CA ILE A 25 -16.40 28.23 -8.84
C ILE A 25 -16.96 27.74 -10.17
N LEU A 26 -17.16 26.41 -10.31
CA LEU A 26 -17.59 25.83 -11.58
C LEU A 26 -19.02 26.21 -11.95
N ARG A 27 -19.94 26.22 -10.98
CA ARG A 27 -21.33 26.67 -11.20
C ARG A 27 -21.40 28.12 -11.62
N LYS A 28 -20.69 28.98 -10.89
CA LYS A 28 -20.63 30.42 -11.23
C LYS A 28 -20.09 30.64 -12.65
N TYR A 29 -19.02 29.92 -13.02
CA TYR A 29 -18.47 29.99 -14.38
C TYR A 29 -19.48 29.49 -15.42
N ALA A 30 -20.17 28.37 -15.16
CA ALA A 30 -21.19 27.86 -16.06
C ALA A 30 -22.35 28.84 -16.26
N GLU A 31 -22.85 29.45 -15.18
CA GLU A 31 -23.91 30.51 -15.25
C GLU A 31 -23.45 31.74 -16.02
N GLU A 32 -22.26 32.27 -15.74
CA GLU A 32 -21.71 33.46 -16.40
C GLU A 32 -21.48 33.26 -17.90
N HIS A 33 -21.22 32.02 -18.32
CA HIS A 33 -20.96 31.70 -19.74
C HIS A 33 -22.14 30.99 -20.44
N GLY A 34 -23.30 30.90 -19.77
CA GLY A 34 -24.53 30.36 -20.35
C GLY A 34 -24.52 28.86 -20.61
N PHE A 35 -23.72 28.09 -19.87
CA PHE A 35 -23.73 26.62 -19.95
C PHE A 35 -24.88 26.03 -19.15
N GLU A 36 -25.63 25.13 -19.76
CA GLU A 36 -26.61 24.31 -19.07
C GLU A 36 -25.90 23.15 -18.36
N ILE A 37 -26.10 23.03 -17.03
CA ILE A 37 -25.46 21.99 -16.22
C ILE A 37 -26.33 20.73 -16.30
N HIS A 38 -25.83 19.68 -16.96
CA HIS A 38 -26.51 18.39 -17.03
C HIS A 38 -26.32 17.61 -15.72
N ASP A 39 -25.07 17.40 -15.28
CA ASP A 39 -24.76 16.64 -14.05
C ASP A 39 -23.41 17.07 -13.44
N GLU A 40 -23.21 16.69 -12.19
CA GLU A 40 -21.99 16.87 -11.41
C GLU A 40 -21.33 15.52 -11.11
N TYR A 41 -20.04 15.42 -11.34
CA TYR A 41 -19.24 14.20 -11.19
C TYR A 41 -18.19 14.44 -10.13
N ILE A 42 -18.17 13.59 -9.08
CA ILE A 42 -17.41 13.84 -7.85
C ILE A 42 -16.60 12.61 -7.44
N ASP A 43 -15.28 12.69 -7.57
CA ASP A 43 -14.35 11.68 -7.05
C ASP A 43 -13.67 12.21 -5.77
N ASP A 44 -14.25 11.93 -4.61
CA ASP A 44 -13.73 12.33 -3.31
C ASP A 44 -12.80 11.25 -2.71
N GLY A 45 -11.69 11.67 -2.12
CA GLY A 45 -10.70 10.76 -1.52
C GLY A 45 -9.85 9.95 -2.51
N VAL A 46 -9.98 10.21 -3.83
CA VAL A 46 -9.35 9.40 -4.89
C VAL A 46 -8.17 10.12 -5.54
N SER A 47 -7.06 9.38 -5.77
CA SER A 47 -5.86 9.92 -6.41
C SER A 47 -6.10 10.28 -7.89
N GLY A 48 -5.55 11.42 -8.33
CA GLY A 48 -5.58 11.85 -9.74
C GLY A 48 -4.54 11.16 -10.65
N THR A 49 -3.82 10.16 -10.18
CA THR A 49 -2.74 9.50 -10.94
C THR A 49 -3.22 8.50 -11.99
N THR A 50 -4.47 8.04 -11.91
CA THR A 50 -5.10 7.12 -12.86
C THR A 50 -6.50 7.62 -13.21
N PHE A 51 -7.03 7.20 -14.35
CA PHE A 51 -8.42 7.43 -14.75
C PHE A 51 -9.38 6.30 -14.32
N ASP A 52 -8.90 5.34 -13.55
CA ASP A 52 -9.72 4.28 -12.95
C ASP A 52 -10.45 4.84 -11.68
N ARG A 53 -11.40 5.72 -11.92
CA ARG A 53 -12.22 6.41 -10.92
C ARG A 53 -13.69 6.39 -11.36
N PRO A 54 -14.64 6.12 -10.45
CA PRO A 54 -16.04 5.90 -10.82
C PRO A 54 -16.66 7.08 -11.57
N ASP A 55 -16.54 8.30 -11.03
CA ASP A 55 -17.24 9.44 -11.60
C ASP A 55 -16.53 10.04 -12.81
N VAL A 56 -15.19 9.96 -12.92
CA VAL A 56 -14.54 10.32 -14.17
C VAL A 56 -14.89 9.34 -15.31
N GLN A 57 -15.04 8.04 -15.02
CA GLN A 57 -15.49 7.08 -16.02
C GLN A 57 -16.92 7.36 -16.48
N ARG A 58 -17.83 7.64 -15.54
CA ARG A 58 -19.22 8.06 -15.84
C ARG A 58 -19.24 9.32 -16.70
N LEU A 59 -18.46 10.35 -16.34
CA LEU A 59 -18.30 11.57 -17.13
C LEU A 59 -17.85 11.30 -18.56
N LEU A 60 -16.83 10.42 -18.71
CA LEU A 60 -16.29 10.07 -20.02
C LEU A 60 -17.28 9.27 -20.89
N ASP A 61 -18.08 8.40 -20.26
CA ASP A 61 -19.11 7.63 -20.96
C ASP A 61 -20.28 8.54 -21.40
N ASP A 62 -20.74 9.43 -20.54
CA ASP A 62 -21.77 10.43 -20.88
C ASP A 62 -21.30 11.39 -21.98
N ALA A 63 -20.03 11.74 -21.98
CA ALA A 63 -19.43 12.54 -23.05
C ALA A 63 -19.37 11.77 -24.39
N LYS A 64 -18.91 10.51 -24.39
CA LYS A 64 -18.83 9.68 -25.61
C LYS A 64 -20.20 9.34 -26.17
N THR A 65 -21.22 9.19 -25.34
CA THR A 65 -22.62 8.95 -25.78
C THR A 65 -23.34 10.20 -26.22
N GLY A 66 -22.71 11.39 -26.08
CA GLY A 66 -23.28 12.67 -26.50
C GLY A 66 -24.32 13.24 -25.53
N ILE A 67 -24.43 12.71 -24.32
CA ILE A 67 -25.30 13.22 -23.27
C ILE A 67 -24.76 14.59 -22.80
N ILE A 68 -23.45 14.75 -22.71
CA ILE A 68 -22.77 16.01 -22.46
C ILE A 68 -21.83 16.35 -23.61
N ASN A 69 -21.73 17.62 -23.96
CA ASN A 69 -20.85 18.16 -25.01
C ASN A 69 -19.70 19.01 -24.45
N THR A 70 -19.77 19.36 -23.17
CA THR A 70 -18.78 20.24 -22.53
C THR A 70 -18.40 19.68 -21.15
N ILE A 71 -17.10 19.63 -20.87
CA ILE A 71 -16.53 19.24 -19.58
C ILE A 71 -15.84 20.46 -18.99
N ILE A 72 -16.21 20.85 -17.75
CA ILE A 72 -15.62 21.97 -17.04
C ILE A 72 -14.96 21.45 -15.76
N VAL A 73 -13.70 21.81 -15.56
CA VAL A 73 -12.91 21.50 -14.36
C VAL A 73 -12.29 22.78 -13.80
N LYS A 74 -11.93 22.75 -12.51
CA LYS A 74 -11.26 23.91 -11.90
C LYS A 74 -9.87 24.11 -12.51
N ASP A 75 -9.08 23.04 -12.55
CA ASP A 75 -7.72 22.99 -13.11
C ASP A 75 -7.43 21.59 -13.68
N LEU A 76 -6.40 21.47 -14.54
CA LEU A 76 -6.01 20.24 -15.19
C LEU A 76 -5.68 19.13 -14.17
N SER A 77 -5.13 19.49 -13.00
CA SER A 77 -4.76 18.51 -11.99
C SER A 77 -5.98 17.81 -11.38
N ARG A 78 -7.15 18.43 -11.40
CA ARG A 78 -8.42 17.82 -10.97
C ARG A 78 -8.86 16.76 -11.98
N PHE A 79 -8.74 17.02 -13.27
CA PHE A 79 -9.07 16.04 -14.30
C PHE A 79 -8.07 14.86 -14.28
N GLY A 80 -6.75 15.13 -14.21
CA GLY A 80 -5.74 14.07 -14.09
C GLY A 80 -4.34 14.60 -13.80
N ARG A 81 -3.56 13.81 -13.07
CA ARG A 81 -2.13 14.10 -12.81
C ARG A 81 -1.19 13.34 -13.76
N ASN A 82 -1.74 12.46 -14.59
CA ASN A 82 -0.99 11.77 -15.65
C ASN A 82 -1.13 12.53 -16.96
N TYR A 83 -0.11 13.32 -17.31
CA TYR A 83 -0.14 14.18 -18.48
C TYR A 83 -0.34 13.45 -19.82
N ILE A 84 0.13 12.19 -19.93
CA ILE A 84 -0.04 11.38 -21.14
C ILE A 84 -1.53 11.06 -21.33
N GLU A 85 -2.21 10.60 -20.28
CA GLU A 85 -3.63 10.28 -20.33
C GLU A 85 -4.49 11.54 -20.52
N VAL A 86 -4.17 12.63 -19.77
CA VAL A 86 -4.86 13.93 -19.95
C VAL A 86 -4.71 14.43 -21.39
N GLY A 87 -3.48 14.41 -21.94
CA GLY A 87 -3.21 14.82 -23.31
C GLY A 87 -3.96 13.94 -24.33
N GLN A 88 -4.02 12.61 -24.13
CA GLN A 88 -4.81 11.73 -25.00
C GLN A 88 -6.28 12.11 -25.02
N TYR A 89 -6.88 12.45 -23.86
CA TYR A 89 -8.27 12.88 -23.82
C TYR A 89 -8.46 14.24 -24.47
N VAL A 90 -7.66 15.23 -24.11
CA VAL A 90 -7.84 16.63 -24.55
C VAL A 90 -7.47 16.82 -26.02
N ASP A 91 -6.38 16.17 -26.50
CA ASP A 91 -5.87 16.40 -27.86
C ASP A 91 -6.49 15.47 -28.90
N TYR A 92 -6.95 14.26 -28.51
CA TYR A 92 -7.44 13.25 -29.44
C TYR A 92 -8.89 12.83 -29.18
N VAL A 93 -9.22 12.42 -27.94
CA VAL A 93 -10.54 11.82 -27.66
C VAL A 93 -11.63 12.89 -27.69
N PHE A 94 -11.48 13.98 -26.95
CA PHE A 94 -12.50 15.02 -26.88
C PHE A 94 -12.77 15.69 -28.24
N PRO A 95 -11.76 16.06 -29.05
CA PRO A 95 -12.01 16.57 -30.39
C PRO A 95 -12.70 15.56 -31.33
N ALA A 96 -12.36 14.25 -31.21
CA ALA A 96 -12.99 13.22 -32.04
C ALA A 96 -14.48 13.03 -31.76
N PHE A 97 -14.93 13.30 -30.52
CA PHE A 97 -16.34 13.25 -30.11
C PHE A 97 -17.03 14.62 -30.07
N GLY A 98 -16.35 15.69 -30.48
CA GLY A 98 -16.90 17.06 -30.44
C GLY A 98 -17.12 17.61 -29.04
N ILE A 99 -16.33 17.17 -28.08
CA ILE A 99 -16.42 17.57 -26.65
C ILE A 99 -15.51 18.78 -26.43
N ARG A 100 -16.09 19.85 -25.87
CA ARG A 100 -15.33 21.00 -25.38
C ARG A 100 -14.80 20.71 -23.97
N PHE A 101 -13.54 20.98 -23.73
CA PHE A 101 -12.91 20.84 -22.41
C PHE A 101 -12.40 22.18 -21.91
N ILE A 102 -12.79 22.57 -20.69
CA ILE A 102 -12.43 23.84 -20.07
C ILE A 102 -11.79 23.59 -18.71
N ALA A 103 -10.56 24.10 -18.50
CA ALA A 103 -9.91 24.16 -17.19
C ALA A 103 -9.73 25.62 -16.80
N ILE A 104 -10.55 26.11 -15.86
CA ILE A 104 -10.74 27.55 -15.58
C ILE A 104 -9.44 28.20 -15.13
N GLN A 105 -8.77 27.64 -14.12
CA GLN A 105 -7.56 28.25 -13.54
C GLN A 105 -6.33 28.15 -14.45
N ASP A 106 -6.28 27.12 -15.30
CA ASP A 106 -5.19 26.96 -16.26
C ASP A 106 -5.45 27.73 -17.55
N ASN A 107 -6.62 28.41 -17.66
CA ASN A 107 -7.08 29.15 -18.86
C ASN A 107 -7.04 28.28 -20.13
N VAL A 108 -7.38 26.98 -19.99
CA VAL A 108 -7.47 26.04 -21.09
C VAL A 108 -8.91 25.93 -21.56
N ASP A 109 -9.12 26.14 -22.88
CA ASP A 109 -10.41 25.96 -23.53
C ASP A 109 -10.17 25.42 -24.95
N THR A 110 -10.64 24.17 -25.18
CA THR A 110 -10.38 23.48 -26.46
C THR A 110 -11.11 24.06 -27.65
N GLU A 111 -12.13 24.90 -27.46
CA GLU A 111 -12.79 25.64 -28.54
C GLU A 111 -11.97 26.87 -28.97
N ASN A 112 -11.29 27.49 -28.02
CA ASN A 112 -10.45 28.67 -28.29
C ASN A 112 -8.98 28.23 -28.48
N ARG A 113 -8.66 27.62 -29.63
CA ARG A 113 -7.35 27.08 -29.97
C ARG A 113 -6.24 28.14 -30.09
N ASP A 114 -6.60 29.41 -30.28
CA ASP A 114 -5.64 30.53 -30.40
C ASP A 114 -5.22 31.06 -29.00
N SER A 115 -5.75 30.50 -27.91
CA SER A 115 -5.26 30.82 -26.58
C SER A 115 -3.89 30.17 -26.34
N GLY A 116 -2.83 30.95 -26.11
CA GLY A 116 -1.48 30.48 -25.83
C GLY A 116 -1.41 29.49 -24.65
N ALA A 117 -2.52 29.31 -23.94
CA ALA A 117 -2.69 28.30 -22.88
C ALA A 117 -2.64 26.86 -23.42
N MET A 118 -3.15 26.60 -24.64
CA MET A 118 -3.10 25.27 -25.27
C MET A 118 -1.66 24.88 -25.65
N GLU A 119 -0.86 25.85 -26.13
CA GLU A 119 0.56 25.63 -26.41
C GLU A 119 1.39 25.38 -25.14
N MET A 120 0.98 25.97 -24.02
CA MET A 120 1.65 25.80 -22.71
C MET A 120 1.23 24.52 -21.99
N MET A 121 0.12 23.88 -22.36
CA MET A 121 -0.41 22.69 -21.69
C MET A 121 0.60 21.52 -21.60
N PRO A 122 1.35 21.17 -22.67
CA PRO A 122 2.38 20.13 -22.58
C PRO A 122 3.48 20.48 -21.57
N ILE A 123 3.86 21.76 -21.50
CA ILE A 123 4.90 22.25 -20.56
C ILE A 123 4.38 22.18 -19.13
N MET A 124 3.15 22.63 -18.88
CA MET A 124 2.50 22.54 -17.56
C MET A 124 2.38 21.10 -17.09
N ASN A 125 2.02 20.18 -17.97
CA ASN A 125 1.92 18.77 -17.68
C ASN A 125 3.28 18.15 -17.32
N VAL A 126 4.34 18.47 -18.05
CA VAL A 126 5.73 18.06 -17.73
C VAL A 126 6.16 18.62 -16.38
N PHE A 127 5.82 19.88 -16.08
CA PHE A 127 6.14 20.51 -14.81
C PHE A 127 5.43 19.84 -13.64
N ASN A 128 4.14 19.52 -13.78
CA ASN A 128 3.37 18.79 -12.76
C ASN A 128 3.94 17.38 -12.50
N GLU A 129 4.33 16.67 -13.56
CA GLU A 129 5.00 15.37 -13.41
C GLU A 129 6.36 15.50 -12.70
N TRP A 130 7.16 16.48 -13.10
CA TRP A 130 8.44 16.76 -12.46
C TRP A 130 8.27 17.09 -10.98
N HIS A 131 7.26 17.89 -10.63
CA HIS A 131 6.95 18.26 -9.25
C HIS A 131 6.58 17.03 -8.42
N ALA A 132 5.72 16.15 -8.91
CA ALA A 132 5.35 14.89 -8.24
C ALA A 132 6.57 13.96 -8.05
N ALA A 133 7.41 13.83 -9.09
CA ALA A 133 8.65 13.04 -9.02
C ALA A 133 9.64 13.62 -8.01
N ASN A 134 9.80 14.96 -7.99
CA ASN A 134 10.70 15.67 -7.08
C ASN A 134 10.23 15.56 -5.63
N THR A 135 8.93 15.73 -5.37
CA THR A 135 8.31 15.53 -4.06
C THR A 135 8.54 14.10 -3.55
N SER A 136 8.35 13.10 -4.41
CA SER A 136 8.63 11.71 -4.06
C SER A 136 10.11 11.48 -3.70
N LYS A 137 11.05 12.11 -4.42
CA LYS A 137 12.50 12.06 -4.09
C LYS A 137 12.77 12.69 -2.72
N LYS A 138 12.20 13.87 -2.45
CA LYS A 138 12.33 14.57 -1.15
C LYS A 138 11.80 13.71 0.01
N ILE A 139 10.62 13.12 -0.13
CA ILE A 139 10.03 12.23 0.89
C ILE A 139 10.93 11.02 1.14
N ARG A 140 11.48 10.40 0.09
CA ARG A 140 12.42 9.26 0.24
C ARG A 140 13.72 9.68 0.94
N ALA A 141 14.25 10.86 0.64
CA ALA A 141 15.44 11.41 1.30
C ALA A 141 15.19 11.65 2.79
N VAL A 142 14.07 12.28 3.16
CA VAL A 142 13.68 12.49 4.56
C VAL A 142 13.47 11.16 5.28
N LYS A 143 12.77 10.18 4.67
CA LYS A 143 12.61 8.84 5.25
C LYS A 143 13.96 8.16 5.49
N ARG A 144 14.94 8.32 4.58
CA ARG A 144 16.28 7.76 4.74
C ARG A 144 17.04 8.47 5.85
N SER A 145 16.98 9.79 5.92
CA SER A 145 17.61 10.60 6.98
C SER A 145 17.04 10.21 8.36
N ASN A 146 15.71 10.12 8.48
CA ASN A 146 15.06 9.71 9.72
C ASN A 146 15.46 8.29 10.12
N ALA A 147 15.54 7.35 9.16
CA ALA A 147 15.96 5.99 9.42
C ALA A 147 17.38 5.93 9.96
N LEU A 148 18.33 6.68 9.37
CA LEU A 148 19.71 6.78 9.85
C LEU A 148 19.84 7.45 11.22
N ALA A 149 18.96 8.40 11.52
CA ALA A 149 18.89 9.06 12.81
C ALA A 149 18.23 8.20 13.92
N GLY A 150 17.77 6.99 13.58
CA GLY A 150 17.07 6.11 14.52
C GLY A 150 15.66 6.59 14.89
N ILE A 151 15.03 7.43 14.05
CA ILE A 151 13.65 7.87 14.26
C ILE A 151 12.70 6.78 13.76
N TYR A 152 11.81 6.30 14.61
CA TYR A 152 10.84 5.28 14.25
C TYR A 152 9.71 5.88 13.38
N SER A 153 9.78 5.63 12.08
CA SER A 153 8.87 6.25 11.09
C SER A 153 7.64 5.40 10.76
N ALA A 154 7.50 4.20 11.32
CA ALA A 154 6.34 3.36 11.05
C ALA A 154 5.10 3.85 11.84
N ALA A 155 3.94 3.75 11.20
CA ALA A 155 2.67 4.12 11.82
C ALA A 155 2.30 3.22 13.02
N LYS A 156 2.69 1.93 12.94
CA LYS A 156 2.39 0.92 13.97
C LYS A 156 3.70 0.32 14.49
N VAL A 157 3.76 0.10 15.79
CA VAL A 157 4.86 -0.64 16.43
C VAL A 157 4.54 -2.14 16.39
N VAL A 158 5.57 -2.96 16.48
CA VAL A 158 5.40 -4.41 16.54
C VAL A 158 4.83 -4.83 17.90
N TYR A 159 4.13 -5.95 17.93
CA TYR A 159 3.58 -6.55 19.14
C TYR A 159 4.67 -6.74 20.20
N GLY A 160 4.41 -6.35 21.42
CA GLY A 160 5.38 -6.31 22.53
C GLY A 160 5.95 -4.92 22.80
N TYR A 161 5.72 -3.94 21.91
CA TYR A 161 6.16 -2.57 22.11
C TYR A 161 5.03 -1.57 21.87
N LEU A 162 5.12 -0.45 22.58
CA LEU A 162 4.35 0.78 22.38
C LEU A 162 5.19 1.84 21.66
N LYS A 163 4.54 2.79 21.01
CA LYS A 163 5.22 3.92 20.39
C LYS A 163 5.56 4.95 21.48
N GLY A 164 6.83 5.25 21.65
CA GLY A 164 7.28 6.25 22.60
C GLY A 164 6.80 7.66 22.22
N THR A 165 6.71 8.52 23.24
CA THR A 165 6.30 9.93 23.14
C THR A 165 7.46 10.87 22.84
N ASP A 166 8.68 10.37 22.84
CA ASP A 166 9.89 11.12 22.52
C ASP A 166 9.92 11.54 21.02
N LYS A 167 10.78 12.50 20.67
CA LYS A 167 10.92 12.99 19.29
C LYS A 167 11.32 11.90 18.27
N LYS A 168 11.94 10.83 18.76
CA LYS A 168 12.36 9.68 17.93
C LYS A 168 11.31 8.60 17.85
N HIS A 169 10.23 8.70 18.63
CA HIS A 169 9.21 7.67 18.77
C HIS A 169 9.80 6.30 19.11
N THR A 170 10.78 6.30 19.99
CA THR A 170 11.53 5.11 20.42
C THR A 170 10.56 4.06 20.94
N PRO A 171 10.60 2.79 20.47
CA PRO A 171 9.75 1.73 21.00
C PRO A 171 9.98 1.54 22.51
N VAL A 172 8.90 1.48 23.27
CA VAL A 172 8.89 1.23 24.73
C VAL A 172 8.21 -0.12 24.95
N ILE A 173 8.71 -0.93 25.88
CA ILE A 173 8.14 -2.25 26.19
C ILE A 173 6.68 -2.10 26.62
N ASP A 174 5.81 -2.91 26.03
CA ASP A 174 4.41 -3.07 26.45
C ASP A 174 4.33 -4.24 27.43
N GLU A 175 4.32 -3.93 28.74
CA GLU A 175 4.36 -4.93 29.80
C GLU A 175 3.19 -5.94 29.76
N GLU A 176 2.07 -5.55 29.15
CA GLU A 176 0.89 -6.40 29.01
C GLU A 176 1.15 -7.60 28.05
N VAL A 177 1.89 -7.38 26.97
CA VAL A 177 2.06 -8.38 25.92
C VAL A 177 3.50 -8.80 25.68
N ALA A 178 4.49 -8.10 26.23
CA ALA A 178 5.90 -8.46 26.14
C ALA A 178 6.19 -9.87 26.70
N PRO A 179 5.59 -10.33 27.83
CA PRO A 179 5.76 -11.70 28.31
C PRO A 179 5.37 -12.78 27.29
N ASN A 180 4.34 -12.51 26.49
CA ASN A 180 3.92 -13.44 25.43
C ASN A 180 4.97 -13.55 24.32
N VAL A 181 5.68 -12.45 24.03
CA VAL A 181 6.80 -12.47 23.06
C VAL A 181 7.93 -13.35 23.58
N VAL A 182 8.37 -13.16 24.83
CA VAL A 182 9.40 -14.00 25.47
C VAL A 182 9.00 -15.46 25.40
N ARG A 183 7.78 -15.78 25.82
CA ARG A 183 7.24 -17.14 25.82
C ARG A 183 7.26 -17.80 24.42
N ILE A 184 6.91 -17.04 23.37
CA ILE A 184 6.97 -17.54 21.98
C ILE A 184 8.40 -17.94 21.60
N PHE A 185 9.39 -17.12 21.96
CA PHE A 185 10.79 -17.41 21.68
C PHE A 185 11.30 -18.60 22.48
N GLU A 186 10.95 -18.71 23.76
CA GLU A 186 11.29 -19.86 24.62
C GLU A 186 10.68 -21.16 24.12
N MET A 187 9.38 -21.18 23.83
CA MET A 187 8.70 -22.35 23.24
C MET A 187 9.35 -22.77 21.93
N TYR A 188 9.75 -21.82 21.10
CA TYR A 188 10.45 -22.17 19.86
C TYR A 188 11.85 -22.70 20.14
N ALA A 189 12.61 -22.11 21.05
CA ALA A 189 13.95 -22.58 21.45
C ALA A 189 13.91 -23.95 22.09
N SER A 190 12.86 -24.29 22.85
CA SER A 190 12.69 -25.61 23.50
C SER A 190 12.30 -26.73 22.53
N GLY A 191 11.95 -26.43 21.27
CA GLY A 191 11.70 -27.49 20.30
C GLY A 191 10.31 -27.45 19.64
N LEU A 192 9.38 -26.63 20.10
CA LEU A 192 8.04 -26.56 19.50
C LEU A 192 8.09 -25.94 18.09
N SER A 193 7.23 -26.42 17.20
CA SER A 193 7.08 -25.83 15.87
C SER A 193 6.27 -24.53 15.95
N ALA A 194 6.50 -23.60 15.02
CA ALA A 194 5.73 -22.34 14.97
C ALA A 194 4.21 -22.59 14.79
N LYS A 195 3.83 -23.73 14.17
CA LYS A 195 2.42 -24.14 14.06
C LYS A 195 1.87 -24.52 15.44
N LYS A 196 2.59 -25.38 16.18
CA LYS A 196 2.14 -25.81 17.51
C LYS A 196 2.08 -24.66 18.51
N ILE A 197 3.02 -23.70 18.41
CA ILE A 197 3.00 -22.47 19.20
C ILE A 197 1.73 -21.66 18.91
N SER A 198 1.37 -21.49 17.63
CA SER A 198 0.15 -20.76 17.26
C SER A 198 -1.13 -21.45 17.76
N GLU A 199 -1.17 -22.80 17.78
CA GLU A 199 -2.28 -23.56 18.32
C GLU A 199 -2.42 -23.34 19.84
N ILE A 200 -1.32 -23.47 20.60
CA ILE A 200 -1.31 -23.25 22.06
C ILE A 200 -1.81 -21.85 22.41
N LEU A 201 -1.29 -20.79 21.75
CA LEU A 201 -1.70 -19.42 22.02
C LEU A 201 -3.18 -19.17 21.71
N ASN A 202 -3.73 -19.84 20.70
CA ASN A 202 -5.15 -19.76 20.35
C ASN A 202 -6.02 -20.53 21.36
N GLU A 203 -5.60 -21.73 21.80
CA GLU A 203 -6.29 -22.53 22.81
C GLU A 203 -6.38 -21.78 24.16
N GLU A 204 -5.32 -21.06 24.53
CA GLU A 204 -5.27 -20.22 25.73
C GLU A 204 -5.99 -18.87 25.58
N GLY A 205 -6.51 -18.55 24.41
CA GLY A 205 -7.24 -17.30 24.16
C GLY A 205 -6.36 -16.04 24.15
N ILE A 206 -5.02 -16.18 24.02
CA ILE A 206 -4.10 -15.06 23.98
C ILE A 206 -4.33 -14.27 22.69
N MET A 207 -4.55 -12.95 22.83
CA MET A 207 -4.82 -12.09 21.69
C MET A 207 -3.63 -12.03 20.73
N CYS A 208 -3.89 -12.32 19.44
CA CYS A 208 -2.91 -12.11 18.39
C CYS A 208 -2.61 -10.62 18.17
N PRO A 209 -1.47 -10.26 17.57
CA PRO A 209 -1.05 -8.86 17.39
C PRO A 209 -2.12 -7.96 16.77
N ARG A 210 -2.91 -8.50 15.84
CA ARG A 210 -3.92 -7.75 15.11
C ARG A 210 -5.16 -7.51 15.97
N ARG A 211 -5.64 -8.53 16.68
CA ARG A 211 -6.75 -8.40 17.60
C ARG A 211 -6.40 -7.45 18.75
N TYR A 212 -5.22 -7.56 19.31
CA TYR A 212 -4.72 -6.66 20.34
C TYR A 212 -4.68 -5.20 19.86
N ALA A 213 -4.19 -4.98 18.64
CA ALA A 213 -4.16 -3.64 18.06
C ALA A 213 -5.55 -3.05 17.79
N PHE A 214 -6.54 -3.89 17.46
CA PHE A 214 -7.93 -3.48 17.32
C PHE A 214 -8.53 -3.08 18.67
N GLU A 215 -8.42 -3.94 19.67
CA GLU A 215 -9.03 -3.71 20.98
C GLU A 215 -8.38 -2.54 21.73
N LYS A 216 -7.05 -2.41 21.68
CA LYS A 216 -6.32 -1.38 22.42
C LYS A 216 -6.25 -0.01 21.72
N PHE A 217 -6.15 0.00 20.39
CA PHE A 217 -5.89 1.23 19.61
C PHE A 217 -6.99 1.58 18.62
N GLY A 218 -8.10 0.83 18.56
CA GLY A 218 -9.21 1.07 17.65
C GLY A 218 -8.84 0.91 16.16
N HIS A 219 -7.82 0.10 15.84
CA HIS A 219 -7.44 -0.12 14.45
C HIS A 219 -8.49 -0.93 13.71
N GLU A 220 -8.95 -0.45 12.56
CA GLU A 220 -9.91 -1.17 11.72
C GLU A 220 -9.38 -2.55 11.31
N LEU A 221 -10.26 -3.54 11.37
CA LEU A 221 -10.05 -4.89 10.90
C LEU A 221 -10.61 -5.01 9.48
N ARG A 222 -9.76 -5.40 8.54
CA ARG A 222 -10.22 -5.63 7.17
C ARG A 222 -10.97 -6.95 7.08
N ALA A 223 -12.01 -7.00 6.25
CA ALA A 223 -12.74 -8.23 5.99
C ALA A 223 -11.79 -9.34 5.52
N GLY A 224 -11.93 -10.55 6.09
CA GLY A 224 -11.08 -11.70 5.79
C GLY A 224 -9.73 -11.76 6.54
N GLU A 225 -9.45 -10.84 7.45
CA GLU A 225 -8.25 -10.90 8.27
C GLU A 225 -8.42 -11.85 9.46
N HIS A 226 -7.40 -12.70 9.69
CA HIS A 226 -7.41 -13.65 10.79
C HIS A 226 -7.24 -12.95 12.14
N HIS A 227 -8.18 -13.19 13.06
CA HIS A 227 -8.15 -12.69 14.45
C HIS A 227 -7.46 -13.64 15.42
N ILE A 228 -6.73 -14.62 14.88
CA ILE A 228 -6.05 -15.69 15.61
C ILE A 228 -4.56 -15.71 15.29
N TRP A 229 -3.79 -16.33 16.16
CA TRP A 229 -2.39 -16.61 15.87
C TRP A 229 -2.26 -17.55 14.69
N CYS A 230 -1.36 -17.25 13.79
CA CYS A 230 -1.06 -18.08 12.64
C CYS A 230 0.46 -18.31 12.49
N LEU A 231 0.81 -19.37 11.80
CA LEU A 231 2.19 -19.77 11.53
C LEU A 231 3.04 -18.61 10.95
N SER A 232 2.47 -17.81 10.06
CA SER A 232 3.17 -16.69 9.41
C SER A 232 3.52 -15.57 10.39
N THR A 233 2.62 -15.28 11.36
CA THR A 233 2.86 -14.28 12.40
C THR A 233 4.01 -14.70 13.30
N ILE A 234 3.99 -15.94 13.82
CA ILE A 234 5.07 -16.48 14.65
C ILE A 234 6.40 -16.45 13.89
N ASN A 235 6.44 -16.94 12.65
CA ASN A 235 7.67 -16.93 11.85
C ASN A 235 8.19 -15.51 11.56
N THR A 236 7.32 -14.53 11.45
CA THR A 236 7.71 -13.13 11.26
C THR A 236 8.32 -12.56 12.54
N MET A 237 7.72 -12.85 13.70
CA MET A 237 8.24 -12.43 15.00
C MET A 237 9.62 -13.02 15.27
N LEU A 238 9.80 -14.35 15.09
CA LEU A 238 11.07 -15.05 15.30
C LEU A 238 12.23 -14.57 14.39
N ARG A 239 11.98 -13.69 13.43
CA ARG A 239 12.98 -13.13 12.51
C ARG A 239 13.21 -11.64 12.69
N ASN A 240 12.44 -11.01 13.56
CA ASN A 240 12.45 -9.56 13.68
C ASN A 240 13.43 -9.11 14.76
N ILE A 241 14.56 -8.54 14.32
CA ILE A 241 15.63 -8.06 15.20
C ILE A 241 15.23 -6.88 16.11
N ILE A 242 14.03 -6.35 15.94
CA ILE A 242 13.52 -5.29 16.83
C ILE A 242 13.41 -5.78 18.27
N TYR A 243 13.15 -7.06 18.46
CA TYR A 243 13.09 -7.68 19.79
C TYR A 243 14.44 -7.73 20.52
N LEU A 244 15.55 -7.56 19.78
CA LEU A 244 16.91 -7.38 20.32
C LEU A 244 17.27 -5.92 20.59
N GLY A 245 16.34 -4.98 20.48
CA GLY A 245 16.61 -3.56 20.63
C GLY A 245 17.19 -2.89 19.38
N HIS A 246 17.16 -3.57 18.21
CA HIS A 246 17.67 -3.02 16.95
C HIS A 246 16.51 -2.57 16.07
N MET A 247 16.68 -1.45 15.37
CA MET A 247 15.64 -0.86 14.54
C MET A 247 15.91 -1.06 13.05
N PRO A 248 15.33 -2.12 12.41
CA PRO A 248 15.43 -2.30 10.98
C PRO A 248 14.39 -1.41 10.27
N GLN A 249 14.85 -0.60 9.33
CA GLN A 249 14.02 0.33 8.57
C GLN A 249 14.29 0.19 7.07
N LEU A 250 13.41 0.78 6.24
CA LEU A 250 13.50 0.79 4.78
C LEU A 250 13.59 -0.61 4.14
N MET A 251 12.99 -1.63 4.76
CA MET A 251 12.98 -3.02 4.31
C MET A 251 12.22 -3.26 3.00
N SER A 252 11.44 -2.30 2.54
CA SER A 252 10.69 -2.37 1.28
C SER A 252 10.61 -1.00 0.62
N SER A 253 10.42 -0.99 -0.70
CA SER A 253 10.23 0.21 -1.49
C SER A 253 9.10 0.02 -2.50
N SER A 254 8.53 1.12 -3.01
CA SER A 254 7.68 1.10 -4.21
C SER A 254 8.55 1.17 -5.46
N VAL A 255 8.06 0.59 -6.56
CA VAL A 255 8.75 0.60 -7.85
C VAL A 255 8.99 2.04 -8.32
N SER A 256 7.95 2.88 -8.27
CA SER A 256 8.04 4.30 -8.61
C SER A 256 6.96 5.10 -7.89
N TYR A 257 6.91 6.42 -8.09
CA TYR A 257 5.83 7.26 -7.59
C TYR A 257 4.50 7.02 -8.37
N LYS A 258 4.59 6.55 -9.62
CA LYS A 258 3.43 6.14 -10.44
C LYS A 258 2.99 4.70 -10.14
N ASN A 259 3.94 3.80 -9.86
CA ASN A 259 3.66 2.40 -9.58
C ASN A 259 3.89 2.11 -8.09
N HIS A 260 2.79 2.03 -7.34
CA HIS A 260 2.79 1.79 -5.91
C HIS A 260 3.06 0.34 -5.51
N LYS A 261 3.27 -0.59 -6.48
CA LYS A 261 3.62 -1.98 -6.19
C LYS A 261 4.88 -2.02 -5.34
N ARG A 262 4.78 -2.61 -4.15
CA ARG A 262 5.90 -2.72 -3.20
C ARG A 262 6.70 -3.99 -3.46
N TYR A 263 8.01 -3.87 -3.34
CA TYR A 263 8.93 -5.00 -3.32
C TYR A 263 9.78 -4.97 -2.05
N LYS A 264 10.20 -6.16 -1.60
CA LYS A 264 11.14 -6.29 -0.48
C LYS A 264 12.55 -6.03 -0.99
N LYS A 265 13.31 -5.26 -0.23
CA LYS A 265 14.73 -5.02 -0.48
C LYS A 265 15.57 -6.16 0.09
N ASP A 266 16.78 -6.34 -0.47
CA ASP A 266 17.75 -7.22 0.13
C ASP A 266 18.17 -6.71 1.51
N LYS A 267 18.60 -7.62 2.39
CA LYS A 267 19.00 -7.26 3.76
C LYS A 267 20.17 -6.26 3.80
N SER A 268 21.05 -6.31 2.80
CA SER A 268 22.18 -5.38 2.64
C SER A 268 21.75 -3.92 2.39
N GLU A 269 20.53 -3.71 1.89
CA GLU A 269 19.98 -2.39 1.62
C GLU A 269 19.16 -1.82 2.80
N TRP A 270 18.96 -2.62 3.84
CA TRP A 270 18.23 -2.17 5.02
C TRP A 270 19.04 -1.18 5.81
N VAL A 271 18.37 -0.20 6.40
CA VAL A 271 18.99 0.67 7.40
C VAL A 271 18.71 0.06 8.77
N ILE A 272 19.74 -0.41 9.45
CA ILE A 272 19.63 -0.99 10.79
C ILE A 272 20.37 -0.07 11.75
N VAL A 273 19.65 0.45 12.75
CA VAL A 273 20.25 1.19 13.85
C VAL A 273 20.24 0.28 15.07
N TYR A 274 21.42 0.02 15.62
CA TYR A 274 21.57 -0.92 16.72
C TYR A 274 21.35 -0.22 18.08
N ASN A 275 20.84 -0.98 19.06
CA ASN A 275 20.67 -0.56 20.45
C ASN A 275 19.88 0.75 20.60
N THR A 276 18.75 0.84 19.90
CA THR A 276 17.89 2.03 19.92
C THR A 276 16.89 2.04 21.07
N HIS A 277 16.53 0.88 21.57
CA HIS A 277 15.51 0.70 22.62
C HIS A 277 15.80 -0.55 23.45
N GLU A 278 15.09 -0.70 24.56
CA GLU A 278 15.22 -1.83 25.45
C GLU A 278 14.79 -3.14 24.78
N PRO A 279 15.62 -4.18 24.80
CA PRO A 279 15.29 -5.47 24.18
C PRO A 279 14.29 -6.26 25.04
N ILE A 280 13.31 -6.91 24.40
CA ILE A 280 12.43 -7.89 25.06
C ILE A 280 13.12 -9.25 25.17
N ILE A 281 13.98 -9.59 24.21
CA ILE A 281 14.64 -10.89 24.09
C ILE A 281 16.13 -10.73 24.35
N SER A 282 16.70 -11.62 25.19
CA SER A 282 18.16 -11.68 25.38
C SER A 282 18.86 -12.20 24.13
N GLN A 283 20.13 -11.79 23.96
CA GLN A 283 20.97 -12.28 22.86
C GLN A 283 21.10 -13.82 22.87
N GLU A 284 21.24 -14.42 24.05
CA GLU A 284 21.36 -15.89 24.20
C GLU A 284 20.11 -16.62 23.69
N LEU A 285 18.92 -16.13 24.04
CA LEU A 285 17.66 -16.72 23.57
C LEU A 285 17.51 -16.58 22.06
N TRP A 286 17.87 -15.42 21.54
CA TRP A 286 17.86 -15.19 20.10
C TRP A 286 18.80 -16.15 19.35
N ASP A 287 20.02 -16.32 19.83
CA ASP A 287 21.02 -17.18 19.20
C ASP A 287 20.58 -18.65 19.19
N ARG A 288 19.93 -19.11 20.26
CA ARG A 288 19.32 -20.46 20.30
C ARG A 288 18.22 -20.62 19.25
N VAL A 289 17.36 -19.61 19.10
CA VAL A 289 16.30 -19.60 18.08
C VAL A 289 16.89 -19.59 16.67
N GLU A 290 17.90 -18.79 16.42
CA GLU A 290 18.55 -18.67 15.10
C GLU A 290 19.31 -19.97 14.73
N ALA A 291 20.05 -20.57 15.66
CA ALA A 291 20.71 -21.85 15.47
C ALA A 291 19.71 -22.94 15.07
N ARG A 292 18.57 -23.02 15.78
CA ARG A 292 17.52 -23.95 15.42
C ARG A 292 16.91 -23.70 14.04
N ARG A 293 16.63 -22.43 13.72
CA ARG A 293 16.07 -22.05 12.40
C ARG A 293 17.02 -22.45 11.27
N SER A 294 18.32 -22.21 11.47
CA SER A 294 19.38 -22.56 10.50
C SER A 294 19.49 -24.06 10.29
N SER A 295 19.43 -24.86 11.36
CA SER A 295 19.45 -26.33 11.27
C SER A 295 18.23 -26.87 10.50
N LEU A 296 17.04 -26.34 10.77
CA LEU A 296 15.82 -26.73 10.05
C LEU A 296 15.83 -26.29 8.58
N ALA A 297 16.48 -25.19 8.24
CA ALA A 297 16.62 -24.74 6.85
C ALA A 297 17.58 -25.63 6.04
N GLN A 298 18.67 -26.08 6.65
CA GLN A 298 19.61 -27.03 6.03
C GLN A 298 18.98 -28.41 5.77
N GLY A 299 18.14 -28.91 6.70
CA GLY A 299 17.40 -30.14 6.52
C GLY A 299 16.32 -30.13 5.45
N ARG A 300 15.87 -28.96 5.04
CA ARG A 300 14.83 -28.76 4.01
C ARG A 300 15.40 -28.38 2.64
N LYS A 301 16.47 -28.99 2.16
CA LYS A 301 16.78 -28.93 0.73
C LYS A 301 15.65 -29.64 -0.02
N ARG A 302 14.61 -28.90 -0.40
CA ARG A 302 13.61 -29.37 -1.35
C ARG A 302 14.36 -29.82 -2.59
N LEU A 303 14.26 -31.09 -2.90
CA LEU A 303 14.60 -31.60 -4.21
C LEU A 303 13.80 -30.74 -5.23
N LYS A 304 14.48 -29.87 -5.96
CA LYS A 304 13.90 -29.19 -7.11
C LYS A 304 13.72 -30.28 -8.16
N THR A 305 12.58 -30.92 -8.16
CA THR A 305 12.31 -32.08 -9.04
C THR A 305 12.15 -31.67 -10.51
N GLY A 306 12.17 -30.40 -10.82
CA GLY A 306 12.03 -29.90 -12.22
C GLY A 306 10.70 -30.27 -12.90
N PHE A 307 9.90 -31.15 -12.29
CA PHE A 307 8.63 -31.61 -12.85
C PHE A 307 7.47 -30.86 -12.20
N THR A 308 6.67 -30.24 -13.05
CA THR A 308 5.39 -29.63 -12.68
C THR A 308 4.28 -30.50 -13.21
N HIS A 309 3.41 -31.01 -12.31
CA HIS A 309 2.28 -31.84 -12.74
C HIS A 309 1.32 -31.01 -13.62
N PRO A 310 0.76 -31.56 -14.71
CA PRO A 310 -0.12 -30.83 -15.64
C PRO A 310 -1.31 -30.14 -14.96
N LEU A 311 -1.83 -30.70 -13.86
CA LEU A 311 -2.94 -30.11 -13.10
C LEU A 311 -2.50 -29.04 -12.09
N SER A 312 -1.21 -28.75 -11.98
CA SER A 312 -0.70 -27.75 -11.05
C SER A 312 -1.19 -26.35 -11.43
N GLY A 313 -1.90 -25.68 -10.51
CA GLY A 313 -2.50 -24.36 -10.74
C GLY A 313 -3.95 -24.38 -11.28
N PHE A 314 -4.46 -25.52 -11.70
CA PHE A 314 -5.85 -25.67 -12.17
C PHE A 314 -6.80 -26.22 -11.11
N LEU A 315 -6.27 -26.94 -10.10
CA LEU A 315 -7.10 -27.51 -9.03
C LEU A 315 -7.45 -26.47 -8.00
N ILE A 316 -8.73 -26.42 -7.67
CA ILE A 316 -9.34 -25.53 -6.67
C ILE A 316 -9.93 -26.41 -5.57
N CYS A 317 -9.71 -26.05 -4.30
CA CYS A 317 -10.32 -26.73 -3.17
C CYS A 317 -11.84 -26.47 -3.13
N ALA A 318 -12.62 -27.52 -3.04
CA ALA A 318 -14.09 -27.43 -3.00
C ALA A 318 -14.59 -26.71 -1.72
N ASP A 319 -13.85 -26.82 -0.60
CA ASP A 319 -14.27 -26.28 0.69
C ASP A 319 -13.99 -24.77 0.82
N CYS A 320 -12.83 -24.30 0.31
CA CYS A 320 -12.40 -22.91 0.56
C CYS A 320 -12.14 -22.07 -0.71
N GLY A 321 -12.31 -22.64 -1.92
CA GLY A 321 -12.09 -21.96 -3.18
C GLY A 321 -10.63 -21.61 -3.50
N CYS A 322 -9.66 -21.99 -2.66
CA CYS A 322 -8.25 -21.68 -2.88
C CYS A 322 -7.60 -22.65 -3.87
N LYS A 323 -6.59 -22.16 -4.61
CA LYS A 323 -5.78 -23.02 -5.47
C LYS A 323 -4.99 -24.05 -4.65
N MET A 324 -5.10 -25.31 -5.02
CA MET A 324 -4.36 -26.40 -4.38
C MET A 324 -2.88 -26.39 -4.77
N LYS A 325 -2.01 -26.70 -3.81
CA LYS A 325 -0.56 -26.79 -4.02
C LYS A 325 -0.15 -28.23 -4.26
N GLN A 326 0.68 -28.44 -5.29
CA GLN A 326 1.30 -29.72 -5.56
C GLN A 326 2.34 -30.05 -4.47
N ASN A 327 2.22 -31.23 -3.88
CA ASN A 327 3.25 -31.86 -3.05
C ASN A 327 3.84 -33.07 -3.78
N THR A 328 5.13 -33.28 -3.61
CA THR A 328 5.84 -34.43 -4.17
C THR A 328 6.49 -35.19 -3.01
N SER A 329 6.18 -36.45 -2.88
CA SER A 329 6.84 -37.39 -1.96
C SER A 329 7.60 -38.42 -2.77
N VAL A 330 8.72 -38.89 -2.23
CA VAL A 330 9.58 -39.91 -2.83
C VAL A 330 9.69 -41.07 -1.86
N HIS A 331 9.30 -42.26 -2.29
CA HIS A 331 9.47 -43.50 -1.57
C HIS A 331 10.26 -44.48 -2.42
N GLY A 332 11.50 -44.73 -2.03
CA GLY A 332 12.45 -45.48 -2.86
C GLY A 332 12.67 -44.79 -4.21
N ASN A 333 12.52 -45.51 -5.31
CA ASN A 333 12.64 -44.98 -6.66
C ASN A 333 11.33 -44.40 -7.27
N LYS A 334 10.23 -44.42 -6.51
CA LYS A 334 8.92 -43.94 -7.00
C LYS A 334 8.59 -42.57 -6.45
N ARG A 335 8.06 -41.71 -7.33
CA ARG A 335 7.57 -40.36 -6.97
C ARG A 335 6.04 -40.38 -6.95
N PHE A 336 5.48 -39.82 -5.88
CA PHE A 336 4.05 -39.63 -5.71
C PHE A 336 3.72 -38.14 -5.67
N TYR A 337 2.66 -37.80 -6.34
CA TYR A 337 2.17 -36.41 -6.41
C TYR A 337 0.84 -36.36 -5.69
N SER A 338 0.70 -35.39 -4.80
CA SER A 338 -0.56 -35.07 -4.11
C SER A 338 -0.82 -33.58 -4.17
N PHE A 339 -2.08 -33.20 -4.06
CA PHE A 339 -2.49 -31.80 -4.03
C PHE A 339 -3.16 -31.53 -2.71
N ASN A 340 -2.70 -30.49 -2.01
CA ASN A 340 -3.23 -30.11 -0.71
C ASN A 340 -3.71 -28.66 -0.76
N CYS A 341 -4.82 -28.39 -0.05
CA CYS A 341 -5.25 -27.03 0.26
C CYS A 341 -4.24 -26.44 1.25
N GLY A 342 -3.73 -25.23 0.96
CA GLY A 342 -2.62 -24.61 1.69
C GLY A 342 -3.05 -23.74 2.84
#